data_84007d531befbac0cfedae0fa82121a0
#
_entry.id   84007d531befbac0cfedae0fa82121a0
#
_cell.length_a   1.000
_cell.length_b   1.000
_cell.length_c   1.000
_cell.angle_alpha   90.00
_cell.angle_beta   90.00
_cell.angle_gamma   90.00
#
_symmetry.space_group_name_H-M   'P 1'
#
loop_
_entity.id
_entity.type
_entity.pdbx_description
1 polymer ?
#
loop_
_entity_poly.entity_id
_entity_poly.type
_entity_poly.pdbx_seq_one_letter_code
_entity_poly.pdbx_strand_id
1 'polypeptide(L)'
;IPISLIVNNIYQNYNNLKVLRKNEAEFHWSHIIQYEELRMAVSKLPDGYGVMLLNRHAVKMTLNWLCNTKSFVGVHQKMLFLVMDKYSEDALRKVYPRLNIVIWLAPVLQKTFRPYDTTYMSFFLMRTNMIHALQKLGKPFWMLQADTVWRDNFFNLINADDYKKSDILLDQQGYEGTAPIRKRTMNGANFYVPVKSTSQSLVESWLSWQKSVYITDPDLVKMFCLREDYLCDFIPYSLVTGWEWIYGDQKNPPIMIQMDGETGGNKEKVLEKYNFWFLDRNDRCKPDKVSKGVMHMNEGTVPRVMTQSKNREQFYLKLGEILNQIPVFGHYSSIYGGLTSLYLQFF
;
A
#
# COMPACT_ATOMS: atom_id res chain seq x y z
N ILE A 1 -15.94 -23.14 19.14
CA ILE A 1 -16.64 -21.93 18.64
C ILE A 1 -18.04 -22.36 18.25
N PRO A 2 -19.10 -21.67 18.69
CA PRO A 2 -20.48 -22.01 18.34
C PRO A 2 -20.68 -21.99 16.82
N ILE A 3 -21.24 -23.06 16.27
CA ILE A 3 -21.57 -23.17 14.83
C ILE A 3 -22.40 -21.97 14.37
N SER A 4 -23.28 -21.45 15.25
CA SER A 4 -24.10 -20.26 14.97
C SER A 4 -23.26 -19.00 14.64
N LEU A 5 -22.10 -18.80 15.27
CA LEU A 5 -21.20 -17.68 14.96
C LEU A 5 -20.58 -17.84 13.57
N ILE A 6 -20.14 -19.03 13.22
CA ILE A 6 -19.57 -19.33 11.90
C ILE A 6 -20.62 -19.07 10.81
N VAL A 7 -21.82 -19.59 10.97
CA VAL A 7 -22.92 -19.40 10.01
C VAL A 7 -23.27 -17.91 9.85
N ASN A 8 -23.34 -17.17 10.97
CA ASN A 8 -23.62 -15.73 10.93
C ASN A 8 -22.52 -14.96 10.19
N ASN A 9 -21.25 -15.27 10.44
CA ASN A 9 -20.12 -14.62 9.76
C ASN A 9 -20.09 -14.92 8.25
N ILE A 10 -20.38 -16.18 7.86
CA ILE A 10 -20.51 -16.55 6.44
C ILE A 10 -21.64 -15.74 5.78
N TYR A 11 -22.78 -15.62 6.44
CA TYR A 11 -23.92 -14.85 5.94
C TYR A 11 -23.59 -13.36 5.81
N GLN A 12 -22.92 -12.78 6.80
CA GLN A 12 -22.47 -11.39 6.75
C GLN A 12 -21.47 -11.16 5.60
N ASN A 13 -20.47 -12.02 5.43
CA ASN A 13 -19.50 -11.92 4.34
C ASN A 13 -20.17 -12.04 2.97
N TYR A 14 -21.15 -12.91 2.83
CA TYR A 14 -21.93 -13.01 1.60
C TYR A 14 -22.69 -11.70 1.28
N ASN A 15 -23.30 -11.08 2.28
CA ASN A 15 -23.98 -9.80 2.10
C ASN A 15 -22.99 -8.67 1.80
N ASN A 16 -21.83 -8.66 2.45
CA ASN A 16 -20.77 -7.71 2.18
C ASN A 16 -20.24 -7.82 0.74
N LEU A 17 -20.08 -9.04 0.21
CA LEU A 17 -19.71 -9.26 -1.19
C LEU A 17 -20.76 -8.72 -2.17
N LYS A 18 -22.06 -8.83 -1.86
CA LYS A 18 -23.10 -8.20 -2.69
C LYS A 18 -22.93 -6.68 -2.72
N VAL A 19 -22.63 -6.06 -1.57
CA VAL A 19 -22.36 -4.61 -1.50
C VAL A 19 -21.12 -4.25 -2.31
N LEU A 20 -20.04 -5.01 -2.20
CA LEU A 20 -18.82 -4.77 -2.98
C LEU A 20 -19.09 -4.80 -4.49
N ARG A 21 -19.79 -5.83 -4.96
CA ARG A 21 -20.13 -5.97 -6.40
C ARG A 21 -21.01 -4.83 -6.88
N LYS A 22 -21.92 -4.33 -6.03
CA LYS A 22 -22.74 -3.15 -6.35
C LYS A 22 -21.87 -1.89 -6.42
N ASN A 23 -20.97 -1.71 -5.46
CA ASN A 23 -20.08 -0.55 -5.40
C ASN A 23 -19.09 -0.52 -6.57
N GLU A 24 -18.68 -1.68 -7.11
CA GLU A 24 -17.78 -1.77 -8.27
C GLU A 24 -18.32 -1.01 -9.49
N ALA A 25 -19.64 -0.88 -9.63
CA ALA A 25 -20.23 -0.11 -10.73
C ALA A 25 -19.75 1.35 -10.79
N GLU A 26 -19.36 1.95 -9.65
CA GLU A 26 -18.84 3.32 -9.61
C GLU A 26 -17.39 3.43 -10.10
N PHE A 27 -16.63 2.33 -10.09
CA PHE A 27 -15.20 2.33 -10.40
C PHE A 27 -14.75 1.11 -11.22
N HIS A 28 -15.62 0.54 -12.03
CA HIS A 28 -15.25 -0.57 -12.90
C HIS A 28 -14.18 -0.13 -13.92
N TRP A 29 -13.16 -0.94 -14.09
CA TRP A 29 -11.98 -0.63 -14.91
C TRP A 29 -12.32 -0.22 -16.35
N SER A 30 -13.40 -0.79 -16.95
CA SER A 30 -13.82 -0.45 -18.31
C SER A 30 -14.32 0.99 -18.46
N HIS A 31 -14.83 1.60 -17.41
CA HIS A 31 -15.19 3.01 -17.38
C HIS A 31 -13.94 3.88 -17.14
N ILE A 32 -13.06 3.43 -16.23
CA ILE A 32 -11.82 4.13 -15.87
C ILE A 32 -10.92 4.29 -17.10
N ILE A 33 -10.73 3.24 -17.90
CA ILE A 33 -9.87 3.29 -19.10
C ILE A 33 -10.40 4.24 -20.18
N GLN A 34 -11.70 4.52 -20.20
CA GLN A 34 -12.32 5.44 -21.15
C GLN A 34 -12.20 6.89 -20.71
N TYR A 35 -11.81 7.14 -19.44
CA TYR A 35 -11.73 8.49 -18.90
C TYR A 35 -10.58 9.27 -19.54
N GLU A 36 -10.93 10.28 -20.33
CA GLU A 36 -10.00 11.03 -21.18
C GLU A 36 -8.90 11.74 -20.37
N GLU A 37 -9.28 12.37 -19.24
CA GLU A 37 -8.30 13.05 -18.38
C GLU A 37 -7.24 12.10 -17.86
N LEU A 38 -7.61 10.87 -17.48
CA LEU A 38 -6.66 9.85 -17.03
C LEU A 38 -5.74 9.45 -18.18
N ARG A 39 -6.29 9.19 -19.35
CA ARG A 39 -5.50 8.80 -20.54
C ARG A 39 -4.49 9.88 -20.92
N MET A 40 -4.92 11.14 -20.94
CA MET A 40 -4.05 12.29 -21.21
C MET A 40 -2.97 12.47 -20.13
N ALA A 41 -3.32 12.30 -18.86
CA ALA A 41 -2.35 12.39 -17.77
C ALA A 41 -1.29 11.28 -17.88
N VAL A 42 -1.70 10.03 -18.06
CA VAL A 42 -0.78 8.89 -18.20
C VAL A 42 0.11 9.01 -19.44
N SER A 43 -0.42 9.51 -20.57
CA SER A 43 0.38 9.66 -21.81
C SER A 43 1.59 10.59 -21.64
N LYS A 44 1.50 11.59 -20.76
CA LYS A 44 2.56 12.57 -20.47
C LYS A 44 3.59 12.09 -19.46
N LEU A 45 3.29 11.05 -18.70
CA LEU A 45 4.18 10.51 -17.66
C LEU A 45 5.22 9.57 -18.28
N PRO A 46 6.43 9.48 -17.70
CA PRO A 46 7.43 8.51 -18.13
C PRO A 46 7.04 7.10 -17.73
N ASP A 47 7.66 6.09 -18.32
CA ASP A 47 7.58 4.72 -17.85
C ASP A 47 8.10 4.61 -16.41
N GLY A 48 7.47 3.78 -15.59
CA GLY A 48 7.81 3.67 -14.17
C GLY A 48 7.38 4.86 -13.32
N TYR A 49 6.37 5.63 -13.77
CA TYR A 49 5.77 6.68 -12.94
C TYR A 49 5.10 6.11 -11.68
N GLY A 50 4.96 6.95 -10.65
CA GLY A 50 4.28 6.58 -9.42
C GLY A 50 2.79 6.92 -9.46
N VAL A 51 1.97 6.11 -8.85
CA VAL A 51 0.52 6.32 -8.68
C VAL A 51 0.18 6.30 -7.20
N MET A 52 -0.56 7.30 -6.75
CA MET A 52 -1.06 7.38 -5.38
C MET A 52 -2.57 7.61 -5.40
N LEU A 53 -3.30 6.71 -4.72
CA LEU A 53 -4.75 6.80 -4.59
C LEU A 53 -5.09 7.44 -3.25
N LEU A 54 -5.98 8.43 -3.26
CA LEU A 54 -6.39 9.07 -2.01
C LEU A 54 -7.81 9.62 -2.05
N ASN A 55 -8.41 9.68 -0.87
CA ASN A 55 -9.64 10.41 -0.58
C ASN A 55 -9.37 11.47 0.50
N ARG A 56 -10.41 12.18 0.92
CA ARG A 56 -10.32 13.26 1.93
C ARG A 56 -9.64 12.85 3.24
N HIS A 57 -9.73 11.59 3.63
CA HIS A 57 -9.14 11.08 4.88
C HIS A 57 -7.61 10.91 4.78
N ALA A 58 -7.05 10.80 3.57
CA ALA A 58 -5.62 10.67 3.34
C ALA A 58 -4.92 12.00 2.97
N VAL A 59 -5.66 13.11 2.83
CA VAL A 59 -5.11 14.41 2.36
C VAL A 59 -3.93 14.86 3.23
N LYS A 60 -4.07 14.89 4.55
CA LYS A 60 -2.97 15.32 5.44
C LYS A 60 -1.75 14.43 5.33
N MET A 61 -1.95 13.12 5.23
CA MET A 61 -0.86 12.16 5.02
C MET A 61 -0.15 12.41 3.69
N THR A 62 -0.91 12.66 2.62
CA THR A 62 -0.36 13.00 1.31
C THR A 62 0.40 14.33 1.33
N LEU A 63 -0.10 15.36 2.02
CA LEU A 63 0.62 16.62 2.21
C LEU A 63 1.92 16.42 3.00
N ASN A 64 1.93 15.54 4.00
CA ASN A 64 3.13 15.16 4.74
C ASN A 64 4.16 14.48 3.83
N TRP A 65 3.72 13.54 3.00
CA TRP A 65 4.57 12.89 2.01
C TRP A 65 5.12 13.88 0.97
N LEU A 66 4.28 14.78 0.45
CA LEU A 66 4.69 15.83 -0.46
C LEU A 66 5.71 16.79 0.17
N CYS A 67 5.56 17.09 1.46
CA CYS A 67 6.55 17.88 2.20
C CYS A 67 7.89 17.13 2.33
N ASN A 68 7.86 15.85 2.69
CA ASN A 68 9.04 15.01 2.80
C ASN A 68 9.83 14.93 1.48
N THR A 69 9.14 14.76 0.37
CA THR A 69 9.75 14.52 -0.95
C THR A 69 10.00 15.79 -1.76
N LYS A 70 9.67 16.96 -1.22
CA LYS A 70 9.74 18.24 -1.94
C LYS A 70 11.12 18.58 -2.49
N SER A 71 12.18 18.23 -1.79
CA SER A 71 13.57 18.48 -2.18
C SER A 71 14.10 17.48 -3.22
N PHE A 72 13.42 16.37 -3.44
CA PHE A 72 13.85 15.33 -4.38
C PHE A 72 13.42 15.69 -5.80
N VAL A 73 14.38 16.10 -6.60
CA VAL A 73 14.16 16.59 -7.97
C VAL A 73 13.40 15.54 -8.81
N GLY A 74 12.32 15.96 -9.44
CA GLY A 74 11.55 15.13 -10.37
C GLY A 74 10.55 14.18 -9.73
N VAL A 75 10.55 13.98 -8.40
CA VAL A 75 9.60 13.04 -7.74
C VAL A 75 8.16 13.43 -7.99
N HIS A 76 7.78 14.68 -7.68
CA HIS A 76 6.39 15.12 -7.84
C HIS A 76 5.91 15.11 -9.30
N GLN A 77 6.81 15.37 -10.26
CA GLN A 77 6.51 15.36 -11.69
C GLN A 77 6.28 13.94 -12.23
N LYS A 78 6.90 12.93 -11.61
CA LYS A 78 6.71 11.51 -11.94
C LYS A 78 5.51 10.88 -11.27
N MET A 79 4.78 11.60 -10.40
CA MET A 79 3.62 11.07 -9.68
C MET A 79 2.32 11.42 -10.36
N LEU A 80 1.39 10.47 -10.38
CA LEU A 80 -0.03 10.63 -10.67
C LEU A 80 -0.83 10.47 -9.38
N PHE A 81 -1.56 11.52 -9.00
CA PHE A 81 -2.47 11.48 -7.86
C PHE A 81 -3.89 11.25 -8.35
N LEU A 82 -4.45 10.11 -8.01
CA LEU A 82 -5.84 9.77 -8.32
C LEU A 82 -6.68 10.06 -7.08
N VAL A 83 -7.44 11.15 -7.14
CA VAL A 83 -8.24 11.63 -6.02
C VAL A 83 -9.71 11.26 -6.20
N MET A 84 -10.37 10.84 -5.12
CA MET A 84 -11.73 10.27 -5.15
C MET A 84 -12.81 11.27 -4.77
N ASP A 85 -12.43 12.50 -4.46
CA ASP A 85 -13.36 13.57 -4.11
C ASP A 85 -12.77 14.96 -4.39
N LYS A 86 -13.65 15.95 -4.56
CA LYS A 86 -13.28 17.32 -4.87
C LYS A 86 -12.50 18.00 -3.75
N TYR A 87 -12.78 17.67 -2.50
CA TYR A 87 -12.04 18.20 -1.36
C TYR A 87 -10.55 17.86 -1.44
N SER A 88 -10.23 16.61 -1.78
CA SER A 88 -8.85 16.14 -1.94
C SER A 88 -8.13 16.88 -3.07
N GLU A 89 -8.78 17.05 -4.21
CA GLU A 89 -8.23 17.81 -5.33
C GLU A 89 -7.91 19.25 -4.94
N ASP A 90 -8.89 19.96 -4.37
CA ASP A 90 -8.75 21.37 -4.01
C ASP A 90 -7.67 21.57 -2.93
N ALA A 91 -7.62 20.68 -1.94
CA ALA A 91 -6.62 20.74 -0.88
C ALA A 91 -5.19 20.55 -1.43
N LEU A 92 -4.98 19.59 -2.32
CA LEU A 92 -3.67 19.36 -2.93
C LEU A 92 -3.27 20.49 -3.87
N ARG A 93 -4.16 20.93 -4.77
CA ARG A 93 -3.88 22.01 -5.72
C ARG A 93 -3.60 23.35 -5.04
N LYS A 94 -4.23 23.61 -3.90
CA LYS A 94 -3.98 24.82 -3.09
C LYS A 94 -2.52 24.93 -2.66
N VAL A 95 -1.88 23.81 -2.31
CA VAL A 95 -0.49 23.79 -1.79
C VAL A 95 0.51 23.46 -2.87
N TYR A 96 0.15 22.59 -3.82
CA TYR A 96 1.00 22.07 -4.89
C TYR A 96 0.28 22.14 -6.24
N PRO A 97 0.13 23.33 -6.87
CA PRO A 97 -0.72 23.53 -8.06
C PRO A 97 -0.24 22.80 -9.32
N ARG A 98 1.01 22.32 -9.34
CA ARG A 98 1.63 21.66 -10.51
C ARG A 98 1.62 20.14 -10.45
N LEU A 99 0.93 19.52 -9.48
CA LEU A 99 0.80 18.08 -9.41
C LEU A 99 -0.05 17.53 -10.56
N ASN A 100 0.29 16.35 -11.02
CA ASN A 100 -0.55 15.60 -11.95
C ASN A 100 -1.69 14.96 -11.16
N ILE A 101 -2.81 15.62 -11.07
CA ILE A 101 -4.00 15.19 -10.34
C ILE A 101 -5.10 14.86 -11.34
N VAL A 102 -5.67 13.67 -11.22
CA VAL A 102 -6.89 13.25 -11.92
C VAL A 102 -7.93 12.91 -10.87
N ILE A 103 -9.14 13.47 -11.03
CA ILE A 103 -10.25 13.23 -10.14
C ILE A 103 -11.13 12.09 -10.68
N TRP A 104 -11.34 11.07 -9.88
CA TRP A 104 -12.33 10.02 -10.13
C TRP A 104 -13.31 10.00 -8.97
N LEU A 105 -14.49 10.55 -9.16
CA LEU A 105 -15.49 10.63 -8.11
C LEU A 105 -16.01 9.23 -7.73
N ALA A 106 -15.80 8.85 -6.49
CA ALA A 106 -16.27 7.59 -5.91
C ALA A 106 -17.01 7.85 -4.59
N PRO A 107 -18.29 8.24 -4.62
CA PRO A 107 -19.08 8.58 -3.43
C PRO A 107 -19.07 7.51 -2.36
N VAL A 108 -19.08 6.24 -2.75
CA VAL A 108 -19.04 5.10 -1.81
C VAL A 108 -17.76 5.08 -0.96
N LEU A 109 -16.65 5.69 -1.43
CA LEU A 109 -15.36 5.73 -0.73
C LEU A 109 -15.13 6.99 0.11
N GLN A 110 -16.12 7.89 0.20
CA GLN A 110 -15.98 9.13 0.96
C GLN A 110 -16.29 9.00 2.45
N LYS A 111 -16.92 7.89 2.84
CA LYS A 111 -17.21 7.59 4.25
C LYS A 111 -15.93 7.24 5.01
N THR A 112 -15.92 7.55 6.31
CA THR A 112 -14.92 6.98 7.20
C THR A 112 -15.07 5.46 7.23
N PHE A 113 -13.98 4.74 7.27
CA PHE A 113 -13.98 3.28 7.26
C PHE A 113 -13.18 2.73 8.43
N ARG A 114 -13.51 1.50 8.79
CA ARG A 114 -12.73 0.66 9.69
C ARG A 114 -12.08 -0.46 8.89
N PRO A 115 -10.95 -1.00 9.34
CA PRO A 115 -10.38 -2.18 8.71
C PRO A 115 -11.43 -3.27 8.52
N TYR A 116 -11.49 -3.83 7.31
CA TYR A 116 -12.41 -4.89 6.89
C TYR A 116 -13.90 -4.54 6.79
N ASP A 117 -14.32 -3.27 6.97
CA ASP A 117 -15.69 -2.90 6.61
C ASP A 117 -15.86 -2.82 5.07
N THR A 118 -17.11 -2.71 4.61
CA THR A 118 -17.41 -2.71 3.18
C THR A 118 -16.81 -1.52 2.44
N THR A 119 -16.63 -0.37 3.08
CA THR A 119 -15.97 0.81 2.47
C THR A 119 -14.49 0.56 2.29
N TYR A 120 -13.82 0.01 3.32
CA TYR A 120 -12.41 -0.38 3.26
C TYR A 120 -12.16 -1.41 2.15
N MET A 121 -13.00 -2.45 2.09
CA MET A 121 -12.87 -3.49 1.06
C MET A 121 -13.20 -2.96 -0.34
N SER A 122 -14.15 -2.03 -0.46
CA SER A 122 -14.43 -1.32 -1.72
C SER A 122 -13.25 -0.49 -2.19
N PHE A 123 -12.47 0.11 -1.27
CA PHE A 123 -11.25 0.83 -1.62
C PHE A 123 -10.22 -0.12 -2.26
N PHE A 124 -10.01 -1.31 -1.71
CA PHE A 124 -9.10 -2.30 -2.31
C PHE A 124 -9.61 -2.82 -3.66
N LEU A 125 -10.89 -3.08 -3.79
CA LEU A 125 -11.47 -3.48 -5.07
C LEU A 125 -11.34 -2.36 -6.12
N MET A 126 -11.52 -1.09 -5.72
CA MET A 126 -11.29 0.06 -6.59
C MET A 126 -9.81 0.18 -6.96
N ARG A 127 -8.88 -0.02 -6.01
CA ARG A 127 -7.43 -0.04 -6.29
C ARG A 127 -7.09 -1.06 -7.38
N THR A 128 -7.61 -2.27 -7.29
CA THR A 128 -7.36 -3.32 -8.28
C THR A 128 -7.99 -2.98 -9.65
N ASN A 129 -9.20 -2.42 -9.69
CA ASN A 129 -9.81 -1.92 -10.92
C ASN A 129 -8.98 -0.81 -11.56
N MET A 130 -8.43 0.11 -10.76
CA MET A 130 -7.56 1.18 -11.22
C MET A 130 -6.24 0.62 -11.78
N ILE A 131 -5.61 -0.33 -11.07
CA ILE A 131 -4.40 -1.03 -11.54
C ILE A 131 -4.65 -1.68 -12.89
N HIS A 132 -5.76 -2.38 -13.05
CA HIS A 132 -6.12 -3.03 -14.31
C HIS A 132 -6.31 -2.01 -15.45
N ALA A 133 -7.02 -0.91 -15.19
CA ALA A 133 -7.20 0.16 -16.17
C ALA A 133 -5.87 0.80 -16.57
N LEU A 134 -5.00 1.14 -15.61
CA LEU A 134 -3.68 1.73 -15.87
C LEU A 134 -2.78 0.78 -16.66
N GLN A 135 -2.80 -0.51 -16.36
CA GLN A 135 -2.06 -1.52 -17.09
C GLN A 135 -2.51 -1.64 -18.56
N LYS A 136 -3.83 -1.55 -18.81
CA LYS A 136 -4.39 -1.51 -20.18
C LYS A 136 -4.01 -0.22 -20.94
N LEU A 137 -3.60 0.86 -20.27
CA LEU A 137 -3.05 2.07 -20.91
C LEU A 137 -1.60 1.89 -21.40
N GLY A 138 -0.96 0.76 -21.09
CA GLY A 138 0.27 0.31 -21.75
C GLY A 138 1.56 0.93 -21.22
N LYS A 139 1.56 1.55 -20.03
CA LYS A 139 2.77 2.04 -19.35
C LYS A 139 2.96 1.36 -18.01
N PRO A 140 4.17 0.88 -17.70
CA PRO A 140 4.48 0.32 -16.39
C PRO A 140 4.49 1.43 -15.32
N PHE A 141 4.12 1.10 -14.10
CA PHE A 141 3.99 2.08 -13.01
C PHE A 141 4.24 1.49 -11.64
N TRP A 142 4.48 2.37 -10.68
CA TRP A 142 4.56 2.07 -9.26
C TRP A 142 3.25 2.43 -8.58
N MET A 143 2.66 1.50 -7.83
CA MET A 143 1.66 1.83 -6.82
C MET A 143 2.40 2.22 -5.54
N LEU A 144 2.16 3.43 -5.04
CA LEU A 144 2.84 3.97 -3.86
C LEU A 144 1.82 4.49 -2.86
N GLN A 145 2.16 4.41 -1.57
CA GLN A 145 1.31 4.91 -0.50
C GLN A 145 1.87 6.18 0.15
N ALA A 146 0.97 7.03 0.65
CA ALA A 146 1.33 8.31 1.27
C ALA A 146 1.94 8.15 2.68
N ASP A 147 1.76 7.00 3.33
CA ASP A 147 2.29 6.71 4.65
C ASP A 147 3.70 6.09 4.59
N THR A 148 4.49 6.61 3.68
CA THR A 148 5.92 6.31 3.55
C THR A 148 6.76 7.52 3.92
N VAL A 149 7.96 7.27 4.43
CA VAL A 149 8.99 8.30 4.69
C VAL A 149 10.19 8.01 3.82
N TRP A 150 10.55 8.98 3.00
CA TRP A 150 11.63 8.86 2.03
C TRP A 150 12.87 9.60 2.51
N ARG A 151 14.02 8.97 2.35
CA ARG A 151 15.34 9.53 2.64
C ARG A 151 16.02 10.10 1.40
N ASP A 152 15.67 9.56 0.23
CA ASP A 152 16.24 9.96 -1.05
C ASP A 152 15.22 9.70 -2.19
N ASN A 153 15.57 10.07 -3.42
CA ASN A 153 14.75 9.87 -4.60
C ASN A 153 14.71 8.40 -5.03
N PHE A 154 13.68 7.70 -4.61
CA PHE A 154 13.44 6.29 -4.94
C PHE A 154 13.54 6.00 -6.46
N PHE A 155 13.00 6.88 -7.31
CA PHE A 155 12.97 6.67 -8.76
C PHE A 155 14.34 6.72 -9.44
N ASN A 156 15.37 7.23 -8.78
CA ASN A 156 16.71 7.25 -9.31
C ASN A 156 17.54 6.01 -8.89
N LEU A 157 17.06 5.26 -7.92
CA LEU A 157 17.82 4.20 -7.25
C LEU A 157 17.32 2.80 -7.59
N ILE A 158 16.14 2.71 -8.18
CA ILE A 158 15.57 1.46 -8.65
C ILE A 158 15.54 1.45 -10.18
N ASN A 159 16.13 0.41 -10.78
CA ASN A 159 16.02 0.16 -12.20
C ASN A 159 14.99 -0.93 -12.45
N ALA A 160 13.82 -0.54 -12.95
CA ALA A 160 12.74 -1.48 -13.27
C ALA A 160 13.15 -2.52 -14.35
N ASP A 161 14.17 -2.22 -15.16
CA ASP A 161 14.69 -3.13 -16.17
C ASP A 161 15.31 -4.39 -15.58
N ASP A 162 15.85 -4.32 -14.37
CA ASP A 162 16.41 -5.48 -13.67
C ASP A 162 15.34 -6.53 -13.33
N TYR A 163 14.07 -6.13 -13.34
CA TYR A 163 12.92 -6.96 -13.00
C TYR A 163 11.99 -7.26 -14.17
N LYS A 164 12.47 -7.13 -15.41
CA LYS A 164 11.67 -7.37 -16.64
C LYS A 164 10.99 -8.74 -16.70
N LYS A 165 11.57 -9.75 -16.05
CA LYS A 165 11.01 -11.11 -16.02
C LYS A 165 9.85 -11.24 -15.06
N SER A 166 9.79 -10.42 -14.02
CA SER A 166 8.78 -10.50 -12.97
C SER A 166 7.40 -10.08 -13.48
N ASP A 167 6.36 -10.70 -12.92
CA ASP A 167 4.98 -10.30 -13.16
C ASP A 167 4.56 -9.16 -12.25
N ILE A 168 5.23 -9.02 -11.12
CA ILE A 168 5.09 -7.94 -10.15
C ILE A 168 6.35 -7.84 -9.29
N LEU A 169 6.69 -6.64 -8.83
CA LEU A 169 7.74 -6.41 -7.85
C LEU A 169 7.11 -5.79 -6.60
N LEU A 170 7.29 -6.43 -5.45
CA LEU A 170 6.54 -6.12 -4.20
C LEU A 170 7.46 -5.69 -3.08
N ASP A 171 6.96 -4.82 -2.20
CA ASP A 171 7.63 -4.54 -0.93
C ASP A 171 7.46 -5.69 0.07
N GLN A 172 8.45 -5.83 0.95
CA GLN A 172 8.51 -6.87 1.98
C GLN A 172 8.28 -6.27 3.35
N GLN A 173 7.67 -7.06 4.24
CA GLN A 173 7.63 -6.73 5.66
C GLN A 173 9.01 -6.96 6.30
N GLY A 174 9.33 -6.13 7.30
CA GLY A 174 10.59 -6.26 8.01
C GLY A 174 11.71 -5.41 7.42
N TYR A 175 12.94 -5.85 7.61
CA TYR A 175 14.16 -5.16 7.20
C TYR A 175 15.30 -6.17 7.01
N GLU A 176 16.43 -5.71 6.46
CA GLU A 176 17.63 -6.55 6.33
C GLU A 176 18.07 -7.08 7.71
N GLY A 177 18.30 -8.40 7.79
CA GLY A 177 18.60 -9.07 9.06
C GLY A 177 17.41 -9.68 9.79
N THR A 178 16.19 -9.50 9.29
CA THR A 178 15.04 -10.27 9.81
C THR A 178 15.13 -11.74 9.44
N ALA A 179 14.45 -12.58 10.25
CA ALA A 179 14.44 -14.02 10.04
C ALA A 179 14.02 -14.37 8.59
N PRO A 180 14.64 -15.40 7.97
CA PRO A 180 14.40 -15.77 6.57
C PRO A 180 12.93 -15.94 6.20
N ILE A 181 12.10 -16.36 7.15
CA ILE A 181 10.67 -16.54 6.96
C ILE A 181 9.95 -15.22 6.67
N ARG A 182 10.43 -14.09 7.19
CA ARG A 182 9.89 -12.78 6.93
C ARG A 182 10.25 -12.24 5.55
N LYS A 183 11.34 -12.72 4.96
CA LYS A 183 11.76 -12.32 3.60
C LYS A 183 10.73 -12.69 2.53
N ARG A 184 9.81 -13.59 2.83
CA ARG A 184 8.68 -13.96 1.96
C ARG A 184 7.36 -13.32 2.38
N THR A 185 7.36 -12.48 3.42
CA THR A 185 6.15 -11.80 3.87
C THR A 185 6.05 -10.45 3.15
N MET A 186 5.08 -10.35 2.26
CA MET A 186 4.81 -9.13 1.51
C MET A 186 3.98 -8.16 2.34
N ASN A 187 4.28 -6.88 2.20
CA ASN A 187 3.43 -5.81 2.68
C ASN A 187 2.30 -5.51 1.68
N GLY A 188 2.60 -5.50 0.38
CA GLY A 188 1.67 -5.19 -0.69
C GLY A 188 1.19 -3.73 -0.67
N ALA A 189 1.98 -2.86 -0.05
CA ALA A 189 1.71 -1.43 0.05
C ALA A 189 2.30 -0.66 -1.14
N ASN A 190 3.55 -0.97 -1.47
CA ASN A 190 4.29 -0.35 -2.56
C ASN A 190 4.76 -1.43 -3.52
N PHE A 191 4.41 -1.32 -4.79
CA PHE A 191 4.75 -2.34 -5.77
C PHE A 191 4.80 -1.79 -7.19
N TYR A 192 5.57 -2.47 -8.05
CA TYR A 192 5.68 -2.15 -9.45
C TYR A 192 4.86 -3.11 -10.28
N VAL A 193 4.12 -2.56 -11.24
CA VAL A 193 3.25 -3.29 -12.17
C VAL A 193 3.81 -3.15 -13.58
N PRO A 194 4.46 -4.19 -14.13
CA PRO A 194 4.93 -4.18 -15.50
C PRO A 194 3.77 -4.37 -16.49
N VAL A 195 4.04 -4.02 -17.75
CA VAL A 195 3.07 -4.22 -18.85
C VAL A 195 3.46 -5.47 -19.63
N LYS A 196 2.89 -6.61 -19.23
CA LYS A 196 3.04 -7.89 -19.95
C LYS A 196 1.81 -8.77 -19.72
N SER A 197 1.59 -9.76 -20.59
CA SER A 197 0.39 -10.61 -20.57
C SER A 197 0.19 -11.35 -19.25
N THR A 198 1.26 -11.91 -18.69
CA THR A 198 1.21 -12.64 -17.39
C THR A 198 0.89 -11.72 -16.23
N SER A 199 1.44 -10.50 -16.21
CA SER A 199 1.09 -9.47 -15.24
C SER A 199 -0.38 -9.02 -15.37
N GLN A 200 -0.91 -8.94 -16.59
CA GLN A 200 -2.34 -8.66 -16.81
C GLN A 200 -3.22 -9.79 -16.28
N SER A 201 -2.84 -11.05 -16.55
CA SER A 201 -3.52 -12.22 -16.01
C SER A 201 -3.53 -12.25 -14.48
N LEU A 202 -2.44 -11.83 -13.83
CA LEU A 202 -2.37 -11.69 -12.38
C LEU A 202 -3.45 -10.71 -11.87
N VAL A 203 -3.53 -9.52 -12.47
CA VAL A 203 -4.49 -8.49 -12.04
C VAL A 203 -5.94 -8.91 -12.34
N GLU A 204 -6.19 -9.59 -13.46
CA GLU A 204 -7.51 -10.17 -13.77
C GLU A 204 -7.91 -11.24 -12.75
N SER A 205 -6.96 -12.07 -12.31
CA SER A 205 -7.17 -13.03 -11.22
C SER A 205 -7.49 -12.35 -9.90
N TRP A 206 -6.83 -11.23 -9.55
CA TRP A 206 -7.15 -10.44 -8.36
C TRP A 206 -8.60 -9.96 -8.39
N LEU A 207 -9.02 -9.33 -9.50
CA LEU A 207 -10.38 -8.83 -9.66
C LEU A 207 -11.41 -9.94 -9.53
N SER A 208 -11.17 -11.10 -10.15
CA SER A 208 -12.06 -12.24 -10.09
C SER A 208 -12.23 -12.76 -8.66
N TRP A 209 -11.12 -12.90 -7.93
CA TRP A 209 -11.15 -13.40 -6.56
C TRP A 209 -11.76 -12.40 -5.58
N GLN A 210 -11.43 -11.10 -5.66
CA GLN A 210 -12.04 -10.07 -4.81
C GLN A 210 -13.56 -9.96 -4.98
N LYS A 211 -14.09 -10.31 -6.14
CA LYS A 211 -15.53 -10.38 -6.39
C LYS A 211 -16.17 -11.67 -5.85
N SER A 212 -15.38 -12.67 -5.58
CA SER A 212 -15.86 -14.00 -5.14
C SER A 212 -15.59 -14.25 -3.66
N VAL A 213 -14.57 -13.63 -3.10
CA VAL A 213 -14.13 -13.80 -1.71
C VAL A 213 -13.92 -12.44 -1.07
N TYR A 214 -14.35 -12.29 0.19
CA TYR A 214 -14.20 -11.05 0.95
C TYR A 214 -12.76 -10.93 1.47
N ILE A 215 -11.84 -10.46 0.64
CA ILE A 215 -10.39 -10.44 0.88
C ILE A 215 -9.75 -9.17 0.33
N THR A 216 -8.69 -8.68 0.97
CA THR A 216 -7.90 -7.54 0.50
C THR A 216 -7.02 -7.92 -0.69
N ASP A 217 -6.60 -6.96 -1.50
CA ASP A 217 -5.67 -7.21 -2.59
C ASP A 217 -4.25 -7.57 -2.12
N PRO A 218 -3.68 -7.00 -1.01
CA PRO A 218 -2.39 -7.47 -0.50
C PRO A 218 -2.39 -8.95 -0.11
N ASP A 219 -3.48 -9.42 0.52
CA ASP A 219 -3.61 -10.82 0.91
C ASP A 219 -3.73 -11.75 -0.30
N LEU A 220 -4.43 -11.31 -1.35
CA LEU A 220 -4.55 -12.08 -2.59
C LEU A 220 -3.22 -12.17 -3.34
N VAL A 221 -2.50 -11.06 -3.52
CA VAL A 221 -1.22 -11.09 -4.22
C VAL A 221 -0.22 -11.95 -3.48
N LYS A 222 -0.22 -11.87 -2.15
CA LYS A 222 0.60 -12.75 -1.31
C LYS A 222 0.28 -14.23 -1.58
N MET A 223 -1.00 -14.59 -1.65
CA MET A 223 -1.41 -15.96 -1.95
C MET A 223 -0.92 -16.42 -3.34
N PHE A 224 -1.10 -15.60 -4.39
CA PHE A 224 -0.66 -15.94 -5.75
C PHE A 224 0.86 -16.10 -5.83
N CYS A 225 1.62 -15.23 -5.18
CA CYS A 225 3.08 -15.29 -5.18
C CYS A 225 3.61 -16.48 -4.37
N LEU A 226 2.99 -16.82 -3.23
CA LEU A 226 3.39 -17.98 -2.42
C LEU A 226 3.07 -19.32 -3.06
N ARG A 227 2.04 -19.38 -3.90
CA ARG A 227 1.69 -20.56 -4.70
C ARG A 227 2.53 -20.69 -5.95
N GLU A 228 3.37 -19.70 -6.25
CA GLU A 228 4.19 -19.64 -7.46
C GLU A 228 3.36 -19.67 -8.76
N ASP A 229 2.08 -19.20 -8.68
CA ASP A 229 1.22 -19.08 -9.86
C ASP A 229 1.74 -18.01 -10.83
N TYR A 230 2.53 -17.05 -10.29
CA TYR A 230 3.14 -15.93 -11.01
C TYR A 230 4.56 -15.67 -10.51
N LEU A 231 5.39 -15.11 -11.37
CA LEU A 231 6.76 -14.75 -11.04
C LEU A 231 6.77 -13.42 -10.26
N CYS A 232 6.79 -13.51 -8.94
CA CYS A 232 6.89 -12.36 -8.05
C CYS A 232 8.34 -12.14 -7.63
N ASP A 233 8.79 -10.89 -7.74
CA ASP A 233 10.06 -10.46 -7.18
C ASP A 233 9.85 -9.45 -6.04
N PHE A 234 10.90 -9.17 -5.28
CA PHE A 234 10.84 -8.32 -4.12
C PHE A 234 11.75 -7.11 -4.23
N ILE A 235 11.25 -5.96 -3.79
CA ILE A 235 12.03 -4.74 -3.67
C ILE A 235 13.10 -4.98 -2.58
N PRO A 236 14.38 -4.72 -2.86
CA PRO A 236 15.44 -4.86 -1.86
C PRO A 236 15.17 -4.04 -0.60
N TYR A 237 15.49 -4.59 0.58
CA TYR A 237 15.33 -3.88 1.85
C TYR A 237 16.14 -2.58 1.95
N SER A 238 17.25 -2.47 1.21
CA SER A 238 18.00 -1.23 1.09
C SER A 238 17.21 -0.10 0.42
N LEU A 239 16.16 -0.46 -0.35
CA LEU A 239 15.26 0.52 -0.99
C LEU A 239 13.99 0.72 -0.16
N VAL A 240 13.29 -0.36 0.20
CA VAL A 240 12.02 -0.27 0.93
C VAL A 240 12.00 -1.26 2.09
N THR A 241 11.76 -0.77 3.29
CA THR A 241 11.53 -1.60 4.49
C THR A 241 10.20 -1.26 5.13
N GLY A 242 9.73 -2.14 6.00
CA GLY A 242 8.65 -1.82 6.93
C GLY A 242 9.12 -0.99 8.13
N TRP A 243 8.16 -0.53 8.92
CA TRP A 243 8.40 0.18 10.19
C TRP A 243 9.24 -0.64 11.18
N GLU A 244 9.33 -1.94 11.01
CA GLU A 244 10.10 -2.87 11.85
C GLU A 244 11.59 -2.50 11.90
N TRP A 245 12.14 -1.86 10.87
CA TRP A 245 13.51 -1.35 10.86
C TRP A 245 13.78 -0.42 12.05
N ILE A 246 12.80 0.40 12.43
CA ILE A 246 12.92 1.33 13.56
C ILE A 246 13.15 0.58 14.89
N TYR A 247 12.62 -0.63 15.03
CA TYR A 247 12.76 -1.46 16.23
C TYR A 247 13.95 -2.42 16.18
N GLY A 248 14.58 -2.56 15.04
CA GLY A 248 15.82 -3.28 14.84
C GLY A 248 17.03 -2.50 15.32
N ASP A 249 18.18 -2.80 14.75
CA ASP A 249 19.45 -2.11 15.07
C ASP A 249 19.61 -0.76 14.34
N GLN A 250 18.70 -0.45 13.44
CA GLN A 250 18.65 0.76 12.60
C GLN A 250 19.91 0.96 11.74
N LYS A 251 20.64 -0.12 11.44
CA LYS A 251 21.74 -0.08 10.50
C LYS A 251 21.22 -0.11 9.05
N ASN A 252 22.09 0.25 8.12
CA ASN A 252 21.78 0.26 6.69
C ASN A 252 20.45 0.95 6.39
N PRO A 253 20.33 2.27 6.60
CA PRO A 253 19.08 2.98 6.48
C PRO A 253 18.49 2.82 5.07
N PRO A 254 17.20 2.43 4.95
CA PRO A 254 16.53 2.26 3.67
C PRO A 254 16.31 3.61 3.01
N ILE A 255 15.98 3.60 1.72
CA ILE A 255 15.55 4.81 1.01
C ILE A 255 14.14 5.19 1.43
N MET A 256 13.28 4.21 1.66
CA MET A 256 11.89 4.40 2.04
C MET A 256 11.50 3.46 3.19
N ILE A 257 10.81 4.00 4.20
CA ILE A 257 10.17 3.22 5.25
C ILE A 257 8.67 3.28 5.05
N GLN A 258 8.02 2.12 4.95
CA GLN A 258 6.56 2.01 4.98
C GLN A 258 6.06 2.06 6.42
N MET A 259 5.20 3.04 6.71
CA MET A 259 4.65 3.30 8.04
C MET A 259 3.19 2.83 8.13
N ASP A 260 2.95 1.56 7.85
CA ASP A 260 1.62 0.96 7.96
C ASP A 260 1.15 0.81 9.41
N GLY A 261 -0.10 0.36 9.59
CA GLY A 261 -0.74 0.27 10.90
C GLY A 261 -1.21 1.63 11.43
N GLU A 262 -1.58 1.69 12.71
CA GLU A 262 -2.07 2.90 13.39
C GLU A 262 -3.26 3.57 12.68
N THR A 263 -4.24 2.77 12.29
CA THR A 263 -5.51 3.25 11.72
C THR A 263 -6.39 3.89 12.81
N GLY A 264 -7.38 4.67 12.41
CA GLY A 264 -8.32 5.29 13.34
C GLY A 264 -7.90 6.68 13.86
N GLY A 265 -7.14 7.46 13.08
CA GLY A 265 -6.82 8.85 13.37
C GLY A 265 -5.59 9.06 14.26
N ASN A 266 -4.90 8.00 14.66
CA ASN A 266 -3.69 8.08 15.49
C ASN A 266 -2.38 8.18 14.70
N LYS A 267 -2.40 7.93 13.38
CA LYS A 267 -1.20 7.85 12.55
C LYS A 267 -0.38 9.15 12.56
N GLU A 268 -1.03 10.30 12.47
CA GLU A 268 -0.38 11.62 12.58
C GLU A 268 0.43 11.74 13.87
N LYS A 269 -0.21 11.49 15.04
CA LYS A 269 0.43 11.58 16.36
C LYS A 269 1.58 10.59 16.53
N VAL A 270 1.46 9.42 15.93
CA VAL A 270 2.52 8.40 15.99
C VAL A 270 3.70 8.82 15.12
N LEU A 271 3.47 9.35 13.92
CA LEU A 271 4.52 9.88 13.06
C LEU A 271 5.23 11.09 13.69
N GLU A 272 4.50 11.95 14.43
CA GLU A 272 5.12 13.03 15.21
C GLU A 272 6.16 12.49 16.21
N LYS A 273 5.85 11.40 16.92
CA LYS A 273 6.75 10.78 17.89
C LYS A 273 7.99 10.14 17.24
N TYR A 274 7.88 9.68 15.97
CA TYR A 274 9.04 9.21 15.19
C TYR A 274 9.86 10.35 14.59
N ASN A 275 9.44 11.62 14.71
CA ASN A 275 9.94 12.78 13.97
C ASN A 275 9.69 12.69 12.45
N PHE A 276 8.61 12.02 12.03
CA PHE A 276 8.22 11.81 10.63
C PHE A 276 6.94 12.58 10.24
N TRP A 277 6.45 13.46 11.11
CA TRP A 277 5.38 14.39 10.77
C TRP A 277 5.97 15.78 10.47
N PHE A 278 5.96 16.14 9.20
CA PHE A 278 6.69 17.29 8.64
C PHE A 278 5.83 18.54 8.48
N LEU A 279 4.58 18.47 8.85
CA LEU A 279 3.66 19.61 8.77
C LEU A 279 3.60 20.36 10.13
N ASP A 280 3.23 21.65 10.07
CA ASP A 280 2.79 22.40 11.23
C ASP A 280 1.28 22.25 11.47
N ARG A 281 0.75 22.94 12.50
CA ARG A 281 -0.68 22.91 12.87
C ARG A 281 -1.61 23.48 11.77
N ASN A 282 -1.07 24.20 10.81
CA ASN A 282 -1.79 24.78 9.68
C ASN A 282 -1.55 23.98 8.37
N ASP A 283 -1.10 22.74 8.49
CA ASP A 283 -0.76 21.84 7.39
C ASP A 283 0.32 22.40 6.43
N ARG A 284 1.20 23.32 6.93
CA ARG A 284 2.31 23.87 6.16
C ARG A 284 3.57 23.04 6.35
N CYS A 285 4.25 22.79 5.24
CA CYS A 285 5.50 22.04 5.21
C CYS A 285 6.61 22.74 6.02
N LYS A 286 7.34 21.96 6.85
CA LYS A 286 8.47 22.39 7.68
C LYS A 286 9.75 21.67 7.22
N PRO A 287 10.59 22.30 6.38
CA PRO A 287 11.83 21.71 5.87
C PRO A 287 12.81 21.29 6.97
N ASP A 288 12.86 22.04 8.09
CA ASP A 288 13.67 21.70 9.25
C ASP A 288 13.27 20.36 9.88
N LYS A 289 11.96 20.07 9.97
CA LYS A 289 11.48 18.76 10.42
C LYS A 289 11.85 17.64 9.44
N VAL A 290 11.78 17.91 8.12
CA VAL A 290 12.20 16.93 7.10
C VAL A 290 13.68 16.61 7.27
N SER A 291 14.53 17.64 7.35
CA SER A 291 15.97 17.46 7.53
C SER A 291 16.29 16.67 8.80
N LYS A 292 15.58 16.94 9.91
CA LYS A 292 15.73 16.22 11.17
C LYS A 292 15.31 14.74 11.02
N GLY A 293 14.18 14.46 10.40
CA GLY A 293 13.71 13.08 10.19
C GLY A 293 14.66 12.28 9.33
N VAL A 294 15.14 12.86 8.23
CA VAL A 294 16.14 12.24 7.34
C VAL A 294 17.49 12.01 8.05
N MET A 295 17.93 12.97 8.87
CA MET A 295 19.12 12.84 9.71
C MET A 295 18.98 11.63 10.65
N HIS A 296 17.88 11.50 11.37
CA HIS A 296 17.63 10.36 12.25
C HIS A 296 17.63 9.02 11.51
N MET A 297 17.12 8.97 10.27
CA MET A 297 17.25 7.77 9.43
C MET A 297 18.71 7.46 9.11
N ASN A 298 19.48 8.46 8.66
CA ASN A 298 20.88 8.29 8.27
C ASN A 298 21.77 7.84 9.44
N GLU A 299 21.50 8.33 10.64
CA GLU A 299 22.25 8.04 11.85
C GLU A 299 21.76 6.79 12.60
N GLY A 300 20.62 6.20 12.20
CA GLY A 300 20.02 5.10 12.94
C GLY A 300 19.54 5.49 14.33
N THR A 301 19.05 6.71 14.48
CA THR A 301 18.61 7.30 15.76
C THR A 301 17.13 7.65 15.78
N VAL A 302 16.32 7.00 14.92
CA VAL A 302 14.86 7.20 14.91
C VAL A 302 14.27 6.79 16.25
N PRO A 303 13.45 7.65 16.92
CA PRO A 303 12.84 7.30 18.20
C PRO A 303 11.98 6.03 18.11
N ARG A 304 12.13 5.12 19.06
CA ARG A 304 11.29 3.92 19.16
C ARG A 304 10.05 4.20 19.96
N VAL A 305 8.88 4.09 19.33
CA VAL A 305 7.59 4.38 19.94
C VAL A 305 6.73 3.12 19.93
N MET A 306 6.63 2.45 21.08
CA MET A 306 5.75 1.28 21.21
C MET A 306 4.32 1.71 21.44
N THR A 307 3.45 1.46 20.48
CA THR A 307 2.01 1.58 20.58
C THR A 307 1.38 0.21 20.89
N GLN A 308 0.13 0.22 21.34
CA GLN A 308 -0.59 -1.03 21.56
C GLN A 308 -0.75 -1.84 20.26
N SER A 309 -0.93 -1.16 19.13
CA SER A 309 -1.00 -1.77 17.80
C SER A 309 0.31 -2.48 17.46
N LYS A 310 1.45 -1.79 17.61
CA LYS A 310 2.77 -2.35 17.32
C LYS A 310 3.15 -3.51 18.25
N ASN A 311 2.80 -3.43 19.53
CA ASN A 311 2.98 -4.54 20.47
C ASN A 311 2.21 -5.79 20.01
N ARG A 312 0.95 -5.61 19.59
CA ARG A 312 0.11 -6.70 19.09
C ARG A 312 0.69 -7.31 17.80
N GLU A 313 1.12 -6.47 16.84
CA GLU A 313 1.75 -6.93 15.61
C GLU A 313 3.02 -7.74 15.89
N GLN A 314 3.91 -7.25 16.75
CA GLN A 314 5.12 -7.99 17.14
C GLN A 314 4.81 -9.33 17.81
N PHE A 315 3.76 -9.39 18.62
CA PHE A 315 3.32 -10.65 19.23
C PHE A 315 2.89 -11.67 18.15
N TYR A 316 2.05 -11.24 17.18
CA TYR A 316 1.61 -12.13 16.11
C TYR A 316 2.75 -12.54 15.18
N LEU A 317 3.71 -11.66 14.91
CA LEU A 317 4.88 -11.99 14.12
C LEU A 317 5.74 -13.08 14.84
N LYS A 318 5.99 -12.92 16.15
CA LYS A 318 6.71 -13.93 16.93
C LYS A 318 5.95 -15.26 17.00
N LEU A 319 4.64 -15.23 17.18
CA LEU A 319 3.80 -16.43 17.17
C LEU A 319 3.88 -17.12 15.80
N GLY A 320 3.82 -16.36 14.70
CA GLY A 320 3.99 -16.89 13.35
C GLY A 320 5.37 -17.54 13.14
N GLU A 321 6.45 -16.94 13.67
CA GLU A 321 7.79 -17.52 13.62
C GLU A 321 7.86 -18.89 14.35
N ILE A 322 7.23 -19.00 15.51
CA ILE A 322 7.18 -20.25 16.28
C ILE A 322 6.36 -21.31 15.53
N LEU A 323 5.18 -20.95 15.04
CA LEU A 323 4.31 -21.86 14.30
C LEU A 323 4.96 -22.36 13.01
N ASN A 324 5.74 -21.52 12.34
CA ASN A 324 6.47 -21.88 11.13
C ASN A 324 7.64 -22.86 11.36
N GLN A 325 8.11 -23.02 12.59
CA GLN A 325 9.09 -24.04 12.94
C GLN A 325 8.47 -25.44 13.05
N ILE A 326 7.14 -25.53 13.14
CA ILE A 326 6.43 -26.82 13.17
C ILE A 326 6.28 -27.31 11.72
N PRO A 327 6.82 -28.50 11.34
CA PRO A 327 6.94 -28.92 9.94
C PRO A 327 5.64 -28.86 9.11
N VAL A 328 4.50 -29.23 9.71
CA VAL A 328 3.20 -29.20 9.02
C VAL A 328 2.68 -27.79 8.92
N PHE A 329 2.77 -27.00 10.01
CA PHE A 329 2.30 -25.60 10.01
C PHE A 329 3.18 -24.69 9.15
N GLY A 330 4.50 -24.90 9.14
CA GLY A 330 5.43 -24.10 8.33
C GLY A 330 5.16 -24.21 6.84
N HIS A 331 4.80 -25.38 6.35
CA HIS A 331 4.44 -25.58 4.95
C HIS A 331 3.12 -24.88 4.60
N TYR A 332 2.10 -25.01 5.45
CA TYR A 332 0.77 -24.46 5.18
C TYR A 332 0.64 -22.98 5.54
N SER A 333 1.34 -22.46 6.54
CA SER A 333 1.24 -21.05 6.94
C SER A 333 1.79 -20.09 5.88
N SER A 334 2.81 -20.51 5.12
CA SER A 334 3.31 -19.73 3.97
C SER A 334 2.29 -19.69 2.84
N ILE A 335 1.60 -20.80 2.56
CA ILE A 335 0.59 -20.91 1.51
C ILE A 335 -0.71 -20.21 1.93
N TYR A 336 -1.11 -20.34 3.18
CA TYR A 336 -2.38 -19.84 3.71
C TYR A 336 -2.25 -18.54 4.51
N GLY A 337 -1.08 -17.88 4.50
CA GLY A 337 -0.91 -16.58 5.15
C GLY A 337 -1.89 -15.51 4.66
N GLY A 338 -2.33 -15.59 3.39
CA GLY A 338 -3.45 -14.79 2.87
C GLY A 338 -4.82 -15.26 3.37
N LEU A 339 -4.97 -16.54 3.73
CA LEU A 339 -6.21 -17.08 4.30
C LEU A 339 -6.36 -16.76 5.79
N THR A 340 -5.31 -16.27 6.47
CA THR A 340 -5.42 -15.81 7.86
C THR A 340 -6.33 -14.60 7.98
N SER A 341 -6.37 -13.73 6.99
CA SER A 341 -7.35 -12.63 6.97
C SER A 341 -8.77 -13.15 6.76
N LEU A 342 -8.96 -14.18 5.94
CA LEU A 342 -10.23 -14.91 5.84
C LEU A 342 -10.60 -15.56 7.17
N TYR A 343 -9.66 -16.26 7.80
CA TYR A 343 -9.89 -16.92 9.09
C TYR A 343 -10.26 -15.91 10.18
N LEU A 344 -9.55 -14.79 10.29
CA LEU A 344 -9.87 -13.71 11.24
C LEU A 344 -11.21 -13.02 10.95
N GLN A 345 -11.74 -13.15 9.75
CA GLN A 345 -13.07 -12.67 9.39
C GLN A 345 -14.18 -13.69 9.73
N PHE A 346 -13.84 -14.97 9.91
CA PHE A 346 -14.77 -16.04 10.31
C PHE A 346 -14.80 -16.27 11.83
N PHE A 347 -13.81 -15.83 12.57
CA PHE A 347 -13.62 -16.00 14.00
C PHE A 347 -13.32 -14.68 14.73
#